data_4c6c32b328ea98157466e7dea0ecc399
#
_entry.id   4c6c32b328ea98157466e7dea0ecc399
#
_cell.length_a   1.000
_cell.length_b   1.000
_cell.length_c   1.000
_cell.angle_alpha   90.00
_cell.angle_beta   90.00
_cell.angle_gamma   90.00
#
_symmetry.space_group_name_H-M   'P 1'
#
loop_
_entity.id
_entity.type
_entity.pdbx_description
1 polymer ?
#
loop_
_entity_poly.entity_id
_entity_poly.type
_entity_poly.pdbx_seq_one_letter_code
_entity_poly.pdbx_strand_id
1 'polypeptide(L)'
;AIAKGRKVLIVCNQVKRAQALYGRIAEKYAGVSKMLIHGRFKRGCRALLEAKLLKEMNVGKEACIVVSTQVVEVSLDINFDLMVTECAALDALLQRLGRINRLRVEPACRTYKPIYVIQPLIGKKDVFPYDADILKKSYAVLPDGKLLKERQIQELLDEVYPPNGCHFVDIEMNVAFREGAWKIFELDHYSKSVLLERLEIDSVACICESDCMVYEQGNSEKRLELEIPVSFRSIRSKGLRQLAVGIHPFVIPDRAYSEELGLLSDRMGSGYRK
;
A
#
# COMPACT_ATOMS: atom_id res chain seq x y z
N ALA A 1 6.07 -23.86 -5.45
CA ALA A 1 5.00 -23.22 -6.22
C ALA A 1 5.47 -22.94 -7.66
N ILE A 2 6.51 -22.14 -7.83
CA ILE A 2 7.01 -21.70 -9.16
C ILE A 2 7.38 -22.87 -10.07
N ALA A 3 8.13 -23.87 -9.58
CA ALA A 3 8.46 -25.08 -10.35
C ALA A 3 7.23 -25.90 -10.79
N LYS A 4 6.05 -25.62 -10.24
CA LYS A 4 4.77 -26.23 -10.62
C LYS A 4 3.91 -25.31 -11.49
N GLY A 5 4.47 -24.27 -12.08
CA GLY A 5 3.77 -23.32 -12.94
C GLY A 5 2.77 -22.40 -12.20
N ARG A 6 2.87 -22.25 -10.87
CA ARG A 6 1.88 -21.51 -10.07
C ARG A 6 2.19 -20.02 -10.00
N LYS A 7 1.16 -19.21 -9.95
CA LYS A 7 1.20 -17.78 -9.69
C LYS A 7 1.23 -17.51 -8.19
N VAL A 8 2.19 -16.73 -7.75
CA VAL A 8 2.43 -16.43 -6.33
C VAL A 8 2.24 -14.95 -6.07
N LEU A 9 1.36 -14.61 -5.13
CA LEU A 9 1.20 -13.26 -4.61
C LEU A 9 1.87 -13.16 -3.24
N ILE A 10 2.72 -12.18 -3.05
CA ILE A 10 3.36 -11.87 -1.78
C ILE A 10 2.93 -10.48 -1.35
N VAL A 11 2.36 -10.34 -0.14
CA VAL A 11 1.86 -9.06 0.35
C VAL A 11 2.62 -8.65 1.60
N CYS A 12 3.27 -7.50 1.53
CA CYS A 12 3.97 -6.87 2.64
C CYS A 12 3.17 -5.68 3.18
N ASN A 13 3.30 -5.38 4.46
CA ASN A 13 2.66 -4.20 5.07
C ASN A 13 3.42 -2.91 4.77
N GLN A 14 4.71 -3.01 4.48
CA GLN A 14 5.58 -1.85 4.28
C GLN A 14 6.27 -1.89 2.92
N VAL A 15 6.32 -0.74 2.25
CA VAL A 15 6.96 -0.59 0.94
C VAL A 15 8.43 -1.01 0.97
N LYS A 16 9.19 -0.61 2.00
CA LYS A 16 10.60 -1.00 2.13
C LYS A 16 10.82 -2.51 2.20
N ARG A 17 9.94 -3.23 2.89
CA ARG A 17 10.01 -4.69 2.95
C ARG A 17 9.68 -5.32 1.61
N ALA A 18 8.67 -4.79 0.92
CA ALA A 18 8.31 -5.23 -0.43
C ALA A 18 9.47 -5.02 -1.41
N GLN A 19 10.12 -3.87 -1.39
CA GLN A 19 11.29 -3.55 -2.21
C GLN A 19 12.47 -4.48 -1.92
N ALA A 20 12.81 -4.66 -0.64
CA ALA A 20 13.92 -5.54 -0.24
C ALA A 20 13.67 -7.00 -0.60
N LEU A 21 12.43 -7.48 -0.41
CA LEU A 21 12.04 -8.83 -0.77
C LEU A 21 12.06 -9.03 -2.29
N TYR A 22 11.54 -8.05 -3.04
CA TYR A 22 11.56 -8.09 -4.51
C TYR A 22 12.99 -8.18 -5.05
N GLY A 23 13.94 -7.41 -4.51
CA GLY A 23 15.35 -7.50 -4.91
C GLY A 23 15.92 -8.91 -4.74
N ARG A 24 15.69 -9.54 -3.58
CA ARG A 24 16.12 -10.93 -3.33
C ARG A 24 15.45 -11.94 -4.26
N ILE A 25 14.17 -11.72 -4.59
CA ILE A 25 13.45 -12.57 -5.53
C ILE A 25 13.98 -12.36 -6.95
N ALA A 26 14.31 -11.14 -7.34
CA ALA A 26 14.87 -10.82 -8.65
C ALA A 26 16.20 -11.54 -8.88
N GLU A 27 17.06 -11.57 -7.89
CA GLU A 27 18.33 -12.31 -7.93
C GLU A 27 18.12 -13.83 -8.02
N LYS A 28 17.25 -14.36 -7.15
CA LYS A 28 17.07 -15.81 -7.02
C LYS A 28 16.29 -16.47 -8.17
N TYR A 29 15.36 -15.75 -8.78
CA TYR A 29 14.42 -16.26 -9.78
C TYR A 29 14.54 -15.48 -11.11
N ALA A 30 15.76 -15.35 -11.65
CA ALA A 30 16.03 -14.52 -12.85
C ALA A 30 15.13 -14.87 -14.06
N GLY A 31 14.85 -16.14 -14.31
CA GLY A 31 14.02 -16.62 -15.44
C GLY A 31 12.51 -16.59 -15.23
N VAL A 32 12.01 -16.11 -14.08
CA VAL A 32 10.57 -16.08 -13.77
C VAL A 32 10.02 -14.68 -13.96
N SER A 33 8.83 -14.56 -14.56
CA SER A 33 8.10 -13.28 -14.64
C SER A 33 7.80 -12.78 -13.23
N LYS A 34 8.17 -11.54 -12.95
CA LYS A 34 8.01 -10.94 -11.62
C LYS A 34 7.63 -9.47 -11.70
N MET A 35 6.94 -8.99 -10.69
CA MET A 35 6.49 -7.60 -10.58
C MET A 35 6.51 -7.13 -9.12
N LEU A 36 6.93 -5.89 -8.93
CA LEU A 36 6.71 -5.15 -7.69
C LEU A 36 5.65 -4.09 -7.94
N ILE A 37 4.63 -4.01 -7.05
CA ILE A 37 3.58 -2.98 -7.15
C ILE A 37 3.19 -2.46 -5.77
N HIS A 38 3.25 -1.15 -5.59
CA HIS A 38 2.87 -0.47 -4.35
C HIS A 38 2.48 0.99 -4.59
N GLY A 39 1.93 1.65 -3.57
CA GLY A 39 1.41 3.02 -3.67
C GLY A 39 2.47 4.13 -3.82
N ARG A 40 3.78 3.81 -3.85
CA ARG A 40 4.87 4.77 -3.95
C ARG A 40 5.53 4.79 -5.34
N PHE A 41 4.83 4.36 -6.37
CA PHE A 41 5.16 4.64 -7.77
C PHE A 41 4.52 5.97 -8.21
N LYS A 42 5.08 6.60 -9.25
CA LYS A 42 4.36 7.64 -10.00
C LYS A 42 2.98 7.09 -10.39
N ARG A 43 1.94 7.90 -10.31
CA ARG A 43 0.57 7.41 -10.58
C ARG A 43 0.44 6.81 -11.97
N GLY A 44 1.06 7.42 -12.99
CA GLY A 44 1.10 6.88 -14.35
C GLY A 44 1.81 5.52 -14.43
N CYS A 45 3.00 5.40 -13.82
CA CYS A 45 3.73 4.12 -13.77
C CYS A 45 2.92 3.05 -13.05
N ARG A 46 2.24 3.39 -11.94
CA ARG A 46 1.39 2.46 -11.23
C ARG A 46 0.22 1.98 -12.08
N ALA A 47 -0.43 2.87 -12.80
CA ALA A 47 -1.53 2.50 -13.71
C ALA A 47 -1.06 1.52 -14.79
N LEU A 48 0.13 1.70 -15.35
CA LEU A 48 0.72 0.76 -16.30
C LEU A 48 1.03 -0.60 -15.65
N LEU A 49 1.56 -0.62 -14.43
CA LEU A 49 1.80 -1.86 -13.68
C LEU A 49 0.48 -2.60 -13.37
N GLU A 50 -0.56 -1.88 -12.97
CA GLU A 50 -1.90 -2.46 -12.74
C GLU A 50 -2.48 -3.04 -14.03
N ALA A 51 -2.38 -2.34 -15.15
CA ALA A 51 -2.83 -2.84 -16.45
C ALA A 51 -2.04 -4.10 -16.88
N LYS A 52 -0.73 -4.11 -16.71
CA LYS A 52 0.13 -5.26 -16.98
C LYS A 52 -0.23 -6.46 -16.09
N LEU A 53 -0.43 -6.21 -14.79
CA LEU A 53 -0.87 -7.23 -13.83
C LEU A 53 -2.17 -7.89 -14.28
N LEU A 54 -3.17 -7.11 -14.66
CA LEU A 54 -4.48 -7.61 -15.07
C LEU A 54 -4.43 -8.36 -16.41
N LYS A 55 -3.75 -7.81 -17.40
CA LYS A 55 -3.76 -8.35 -18.77
C LYS A 55 -2.80 -9.53 -18.98
N GLU A 56 -1.62 -9.47 -18.41
CA GLU A 56 -0.56 -10.43 -18.67
C GLU A 56 -0.42 -11.48 -17.57
N MET A 57 -0.27 -11.03 -16.31
CA MET A 57 0.05 -11.94 -15.21
C MET A 57 -1.19 -12.62 -14.64
N ASN A 58 -2.33 -11.96 -14.63
CA ASN A 58 -3.57 -12.52 -14.10
C ASN A 58 -4.17 -13.56 -15.06
N VAL A 59 -4.22 -13.26 -16.35
CA VAL A 59 -4.82 -14.12 -17.38
C VAL A 59 -3.82 -15.16 -17.92
N GLY A 60 -2.53 -14.84 -18.00
CA GLY A 60 -1.48 -15.73 -18.47
C GLY A 60 -1.43 -17.06 -17.70
N LYS A 61 -0.97 -18.12 -18.36
CA LYS A 61 -0.81 -19.47 -17.76
C LYS A 61 0.55 -19.69 -17.12
N GLU A 62 1.49 -18.77 -17.34
CA GLU A 62 2.87 -18.90 -16.88
C GLU A 62 3.00 -18.59 -15.38
N ALA A 63 3.99 -19.24 -14.76
CA ALA A 63 4.35 -18.95 -13.38
C ALA A 63 4.83 -17.50 -13.25
N CYS A 64 4.35 -16.83 -12.23
CA CYS A 64 4.81 -15.48 -11.92
C CYS A 64 4.85 -15.21 -10.41
N ILE A 65 5.64 -14.23 -10.03
CA ILE A 65 5.72 -13.74 -8.64
C ILE A 65 5.37 -12.25 -8.63
N VAL A 66 4.32 -11.89 -7.88
CA VAL A 66 3.97 -10.50 -7.63
C VAL A 66 4.23 -10.18 -6.17
N VAL A 67 5.07 -9.18 -5.93
CA VAL A 67 5.28 -8.60 -4.60
C VAL A 67 4.50 -7.31 -4.52
N SER A 68 3.67 -7.17 -3.51
CA SER A 68 2.79 -6.02 -3.37
C SER A 68 2.69 -5.53 -1.93
N THR A 69 2.02 -4.40 -1.77
CA THR A 69 1.52 -3.91 -0.48
C THR A 69 -0.01 -3.82 -0.53
N GLN A 70 -0.63 -2.97 0.29
CA GLN A 70 -2.09 -2.79 0.38
C GLN A 70 -2.79 -2.47 -0.95
N VAL A 71 -2.06 -2.13 -2.00
CA VAL A 71 -2.63 -1.82 -3.33
C VAL A 71 -3.49 -2.96 -3.88
N VAL A 72 -3.17 -4.22 -3.54
CA VAL A 72 -3.94 -5.39 -4.00
C VAL A 72 -5.23 -5.62 -3.21
N GLU A 73 -5.44 -4.94 -2.09
CA GLU A 73 -6.64 -5.06 -1.27
C GLU A 73 -7.87 -4.46 -1.97
N VAL A 74 -7.66 -3.39 -2.76
CA VAL A 74 -8.72 -2.59 -3.37
C VAL A 74 -8.65 -2.63 -4.88
N SER A 75 -9.80 -2.74 -5.54
CA SER A 75 -10.05 -2.47 -6.97
C SER A 75 -9.33 -3.35 -8.01
N LEU A 76 -8.52 -4.33 -7.63
CA LEU A 76 -7.87 -5.22 -8.60
C LEU A 76 -8.60 -6.57 -8.69
N ASP A 77 -9.05 -6.91 -9.89
CA ASP A 77 -9.64 -8.23 -10.18
C ASP A 77 -8.56 -9.23 -10.56
N ILE A 78 -7.82 -9.70 -9.54
CA ILE A 78 -6.70 -10.63 -9.68
C ILE A 78 -7.00 -11.98 -9.03
N ASN A 79 -6.40 -13.02 -9.58
CA ASN A 79 -6.59 -14.40 -9.14
C ASN A 79 -5.26 -15.17 -9.14
N PHE A 80 -4.75 -15.48 -7.97
CA PHE A 80 -3.48 -16.18 -7.77
C PHE A 80 -3.68 -17.59 -7.23
N ASP A 81 -2.65 -18.43 -7.34
CA ASP A 81 -2.67 -19.83 -6.91
C ASP A 81 -2.16 -20.03 -5.48
N LEU A 82 -1.38 -19.08 -5.00
CA LEU A 82 -0.79 -19.10 -3.68
C LEU A 82 -0.56 -17.68 -3.19
N MET A 83 -0.81 -17.44 -1.91
CA MET A 83 -0.45 -16.20 -1.25
C MET A 83 0.48 -16.45 -0.08
N VAL A 84 1.46 -15.55 0.08
CA VAL A 84 2.21 -15.35 1.31
C VAL A 84 1.97 -13.91 1.73
N THR A 85 1.43 -13.67 2.92
CA THR A 85 1.14 -12.32 3.40
C THR A 85 1.67 -12.10 4.79
N GLU A 86 2.22 -10.93 5.06
CA GLU A 86 2.37 -10.46 6.43
C GLU A 86 0.99 -10.36 7.09
N CYS A 87 0.91 -10.64 8.39
CA CYS A 87 -0.32 -10.44 9.14
C CYS A 87 -0.71 -8.95 9.10
N ALA A 88 -2.00 -8.71 8.93
CA ALA A 88 -2.62 -7.39 8.91
C ALA A 88 -3.86 -7.38 9.81
N ALA A 89 -4.52 -6.25 9.96
CA ALA A 89 -5.84 -6.18 10.55
C ALA A 89 -6.81 -7.13 9.83
N LEU A 90 -7.72 -7.75 10.52
CA LEU A 90 -8.52 -8.88 9.98
C LEU A 90 -9.31 -8.49 8.74
N ASP A 91 -9.89 -7.29 8.70
CA ASP A 91 -10.60 -6.74 7.54
C ASP A 91 -9.69 -6.62 6.31
N ALA A 92 -8.47 -6.13 6.48
CA ALA A 92 -7.47 -6.05 5.42
C ALA A 92 -7.03 -7.45 4.97
N LEU A 93 -6.82 -8.39 5.91
CA LEU A 93 -6.54 -9.79 5.57
C LEU A 93 -7.65 -10.39 4.72
N LEU A 94 -8.91 -10.23 5.08
CA LEU A 94 -10.04 -10.75 4.32
C LEU A 94 -10.08 -10.20 2.89
N GLN A 95 -9.76 -8.92 2.69
CA GLN A 95 -9.62 -8.34 1.36
C GLN A 95 -8.48 -8.97 0.56
N ARG A 96 -7.32 -9.25 1.19
CA ARG A 96 -6.20 -9.98 0.57
C ARG A 96 -6.62 -11.41 0.19
N LEU A 97 -7.25 -12.13 1.12
CA LEU A 97 -7.70 -13.50 0.90
C LEU A 97 -8.64 -13.62 -0.31
N GLY A 98 -9.47 -12.62 -0.52
CA GLY A 98 -10.34 -12.50 -1.70
C GLY A 98 -9.59 -12.41 -3.05
N ARG A 99 -8.25 -12.31 -3.07
CA ARG A 99 -7.42 -12.31 -4.30
C ARG A 99 -6.92 -13.71 -4.67
N ILE A 100 -7.28 -14.72 -3.90
CA ILE A 100 -6.93 -16.12 -4.13
C ILE A 100 -8.19 -16.89 -4.48
N ASN A 101 -8.12 -17.70 -5.54
CA ASN A 101 -9.22 -18.56 -5.98
C ASN A 101 -10.54 -17.81 -6.27
N ARG A 102 -10.44 -16.59 -6.77
CA ARG A 102 -11.60 -15.72 -7.02
C ARG A 102 -12.47 -16.20 -8.18
N LEU A 103 -11.85 -16.73 -9.23
CA LEU A 103 -12.55 -17.32 -10.36
C LEU A 103 -12.88 -18.78 -10.04
N ARG A 104 -14.04 -19.00 -9.50
CA ARG A 104 -14.59 -20.34 -9.31
C ARG A 104 -15.09 -20.85 -10.67
N VAL A 105 -14.26 -21.58 -11.38
CA VAL A 105 -14.56 -22.02 -12.75
C VAL A 105 -15.66 -23.08 -12.79
N GLU A 106 -15.93 -23.82 -11.71
CA GLU A 106 -17.10 -24.73 -11.57
C GLU A 106 -17.29 -25.23 -10.13
N PRO A 107 -18.53 -25.53 -9.70
CA PRO A 107 -18.80 -26.07 -8.36
C PRO A 107 -18.18 -27.46 -8.10
N ALA A 108 -17.88 -28.21 -9.16
CA ALA A 108 -17.36 -29.57 -9.08
C ALA A 108 -15.85 -29.66 -8.78
N CYS A 109 -15.08 -28.61 -9.07
CA CYS A 109 -13.64 -28.60 -8.86
C CYS A 109 -13.26 -27.66 -7.71
N ARG A 110 -13.57 -28.04 -6.47
CA ARG A 110 -13.18 -27.31 -5.26
C ARG A 110 -11.70 -27.51 -4.95
N THR A 111 -10.83 -26.97 -5.79
CA THR A 111 -9.41 -26.90 -5.45
C THR A 111 -9.16 -25.72 -4.52
N TYR A 112 -8.90 -26.03 -3.25
CA TYR A 112 -8.47 -25.01 -2.29
C TYR A 112 -7.05 -24.58 -2.57
N LYS A 113 -6.79 -23.29 -2.44
CA LYS A 113 -5.45 -22.72 -2.67
C LYS A 113 -4.85 -22.29 -1.34
N PRO A 114 -3.56 -22.58 -1.13
CA PRO A 114 -2.91 -22.29 0.16
C PRO A 114 -2.63 -20.79 0.32
N ILE A 115 -2.83 -20.33 1.54
CA ILE A 115 -2.50 -18.98 1.99
C ILE A 115 -1.63 -19.12 3.24
N TYR A 116 -0.49 -18.48 3.24
CA TYR A 116 0.43 -18.45 4.37
C TYR A 116 0.43 -17.05 4.97
N VAL A 117 -0.03 -16.93 6.21
CA VAL A 117 0.01 -15.68 6.97
C VAL A 117 1.21 -15.73 7.88
N ILE A 118 2.14 -14.79 7.72
CA ILE A 118 3.35 -14.69 8.54
C ILE A 118 2.95 -14.11 9.89
N GLN A 119 3.37 -14.78 10.96
CA GLN A 119 3.14 -14.31 12.33
C GLN A 119 3.68 -12.89 12.52
N PRO A 120 2.93 -11.98 13.16
CA PRO A 120 3.36 -10.61 13.36
C PRO A 120 4.56 -10.53 14.31
N LEU A 121 5.58 -9.78 13.92
CA LEU A 121 6.69 -9.41 14.80
C LEU A 121 6.23 -8.28 15.72
N ILE A 122 6.48 -8.39 17.03
CA ILE A 122 5.92 -7.48 18.06
C ILE A 122 6.79 -6.23 18.28
N GLY A 123 7.65 -5.84 17.36
CA GLY A 123 8.42 -4.59 17.44
C GLY A 123 7.59 -3.37 16.98
N LYS A 124 7.68 -2.22 17.69
CA LYS A 124 6.92 -1.00 17.33
C LYS A 124 7.05 -0.58 15.85
N LYS A 125 8.21 -0.81 15.24
CA LYS A 125 8.44 -0.50 13.82
C LYS A 125 7.91 -1.57 12.86
N ASP A 126 7.71 -2.78 13.36
CA ASP A 126 7.34 -3.94 12.56
C ASP A 126 5.84 -4.08 12.36
N VAL A 127 5.04 -3.58 13.30
CA VAL A 127 3.58 -3.63 13.24
C VAL A 127 2.97 -2.56 12.33
N PHE A 128 3.69 -1.45 12.05
CA PHE A 128 3.17 -0.36 11.23
C PHE A 128 2.72 -0.85 9.84
N PRO A 129 1.55 -0.42 9.33
CA PRO A 129 0.69 0.66 9.81
C PRO A 129 -0.39 0.25 10.83
N TYR A 130 -0.41 -0.97 11.30
CA TYR A 130 -1.47 -1.50 12.14
C TYR A 130 -1.12 -1.40 13.64
N ASP A 131 -2.14 -1.51 14.47
CA ASP A 131 -2.00 -1.66 15.92
C ASP A 131 -1.52 -3.07 16.29
N ALA A 132 -0.64 -3.19 17.29
CA ALA A 132 -0.03 -4.45 17.68
C ALA A 132 -1.05 -5.45 18.26
N ASP A 133 -2.04 -4.96 19.02
CA ASP A 133 -3.03 -5.84 19.65
C ASP A 133 -4.06 -6.30 18.62
N ILE A 134 -4.42 -5.43 17.66
CA ILE A 134 -5.25 -5.84 16.52
C ILE A 134 -4.54 -6.92 15.70
N LEU A 135 -3.25 -6.79 15.41
CA LEU A 135 -2.49 -7.82 14.70
C LEU A 135 -2.47 -9.16 15.44
N LYS A 136 -2.24 -9.14 16.77
CA LYS A 136 -2.25 -10.35 17.59
C LYS A 136 -3.61 -11.05 17.55
N LYS A 137 -4.69 -10.31 17.78
CA LYS A 137 -6.05 -10.82 17.72
C LYS A 137 -6.38 -11.36 16.34
N SER A 138 -6.08 -10.60 15.28
CA SER A 138 -6.31 -11.02 13.89
C SER A 138 -5.58 -12.32 13.54
N TYR A 139 -4.34 -12.48 14.01
CA TYR A 139 -3.57 -13.70 13.78
C TYR A 139 -4.13 -14.89 14.56
N ALA A 140 -4.54 -14.67 15.81
CA ALA A 140 -5.02 -15.73 16.71
C ALA A 140 -6.35 -16.36 16.25
N VAL A 141 -7.23 -15.59 15.62
CA VAL A 141 -8.53 -16.08 15.15
C VAL A 141 -8.46 -16.81 13.81
N LEU A 142 -7.32 -16.78 13.11
CA LEU A 142 -7.18 -17.44 11.82
C LEU A 142 -7.15 -18.97 11.98
N PRO A 143 -7.88 -19.72 11.15
CA PRO A 143 -7.87 -21.17 11.20
C PRO A 143 -6.56 -21.74 10.64
N ASP A 144 -5.72 -22.36 11.46
CA ASP A 144 -4.49 -22.99 11.02
C ASP A 144 -4.77 -24.36 10.39
N GLY A 145 -4.24 -24.58 9.18
CA GLY A 145 -4.40 -25.83 8.44
C GLY A 145 -5.85 -26.18 8.05
N LYS A 146 -6.79 -25.26 8.19
CA LYS A 146 -8.23 -25.47 7.93
C LYS A 146 -8.75 -24.46 6.92
N LEU A 147 -9.97 -24.72 6.42
CA LEU A 147 -10.66 -23.80 5.53
C LEU A 147 -11.26 -22.63 6.32
N LEU A 148 -11.00 -21.44 5.86
CA LEU A 148 -11.75 -20.26 6.27
C LEU A 148 -13.14 -20.33 5.62
N LYS A 149 -14.18 -20.46 6.44
CA LYS A 149 -15.57 -20.53 5.97
C LYS A 149 -16.19 -19.13 5.98
N GLU A 150 -16.75 -18.74 4.86
CA GLU A 150 -17.36 -17.42 4.66
C GLU A 150 -18.40 -17.08 5.73
N ARG A 151 -19.22 -18.08 6.15
CA ARG A 151 -20.23 -17.93 7.22
C ARG A 151 -19.66 -17.62 8.61
N GLN A 152 -18.36 -17.85 8.84
CA GLN A 152 -17.69 -17.58 10.12
C GLN A 152 -17.00 -16.22 10.15
N ILE A 153 -16.97 -15.51 9.03
CA ILE A 153 -16.23 -14.24 8.90
C ILE A 153 -16.76 -13.20 9.90
N GLN A 154 -18.08 -13.10 10.05
CA GLN A 154 -18.67 -12.13 10.98
C GLN A 154 -18.30 -12.43 12.43
N GLU A 155 -18.33 -13.70 12.84
CA GLU A 155 -17.92 -14.13 14.19
C GLU A 155 -16.46 -13.77 14.46
N LEU A 156 -15.57 -13.98 13.48
CA LEU A 156 -14.15 -13.62 13.59
C LEU A 156 -13.95 -12.11 13.68
N LEU A 157 -14.72 -11.32 12.91
CA LEU A 157 -14.67 -9.86 12.97
C LEU A 157 -15.15 -9.35 14.34
N ASP A 158 -16.24 -9.90 14.88
CA ASP A 158 -16.77 -9.51 16.20
C ASP A 158 -15.80 -9.88 17.34
N GLU A 159 -15.02 -10.95 17.19
CA GLU A 159 -13.98 -11.34 18.14
C GLU A 159 -12.78 -10.35 18.11
N VAL A 160 -12.34 -9.93 16.93
CA VAL A 160 -11.24 -8.97 16.78
C VAL A 160 -11.68 -7.55 17.13
N TYR A 161 -12.90 -7.17 16.73
CA TYR A 161 -13.47 -5.83 16.88
C TYR A 161 -14.78 -5.90 17.67
N PRO A 162 -14.71 -6.13 18.99
CA PRO A 162 -15.94 -6.23 19.79
C PRO A 162 -16.73 -4.92 19.73
N PRO A 163 -18.08 -4.96 19.67
CA PRO A 163 -18.94 -3.79 19.54
C PRO A 163 -18.71 -2.73 20.63
N ASN A 164 -18.31 -3.17 21.82
CA ASN A 164 -18.01 -2.27 22.95
C ASN A 164 -16.60 -1.65 22.91
N GLY A 165 -15.79 -2.01 21.90
CA GLY A 165 -14.44 -1.50 21.67
C GLY A 165 -14.34 -0.46 20.56
N CYS A 166 -15.45 0.06 20.08
CA CYS A 166 -15.45 1.13 19.09
C CYS A 166 -14.77 2.37 19.67
N HIS A 167 -13.59 2.69 19.19
CA HIS A 167 -12.98 3.99 19.39
C HIS A 167 -13.79 5.00 18.57
N PHE A 168 -14.68 5.73 19.22
CA PHE A 168 -15.31 6.88 18.59
C PHE A 168 -14.21 7.90 18.31
N VAL A 169 -14.08 8.31 17.05
CA VAL A 169 -13.26 9.47 16.72
C VAL A 169 -13.96 10.66 17.33
N ASP A 170 -13.32 11.28 18.33
CA ASP A 170 -13.84 12.52 18.94
C ASP A 170 -13.68 13.66 17.95
N ILE A 171 -14.74 13.89 17.16
CA ILE A 171 -14.78 14.93 16.13
C ILE A 171 -14.67 16.31 16.80
N GLU A 172 -15.12 16.47 18.05
CA GLU A 172 -15.07 17.74 18.77
C GLU A 172 -13.64 18.17 19.12
N MET A 173 -12.70 17.21 19.19
CA MET A 173 -11.28 17.48 19.37
C MET A 173 -10.55 17.82 18.06
N ASN A 174 -11.22 17.72 16.91
CA ASN A 174 -10.62 18.09 15.65
C ASN A 174 -10.46 19.62 15.54
N VAL A 175 -9.24 20.06 15.18
CA VAL A 175 -8.92 21.50 15.08
C VAL A 175 -9.77 22.23 14.04
N ALA A 176 -10.24 21.53 13.01
CA ALA A 176 -11.06 22.09 11.94
C ALA A 176 -12.57 22.00 12.23
N PHE A 177 -12.99 21.25 13.25
CA PHE A 177 -14.38 21.10 13.64
C PHE A 177 -14.57 21.69 15.04
N ARG A 178 -15.28 22.79 15.14
CA ARG A 178 -15.57 23.48 16.41
C ARG A 178 -17.02 23.97 16.43
N GLU A 179 -17.63 23.97 17.60
CA GLU A 179 -18.97 24.47 17.78
C GLU A 179 -20.01 23.84 16.83
N GLY A 180 -19.85 22.55 16.53
CA GLY A 180 -20.74 21.83 15.62
C GLY A 180 -20.59 22.16 14.13
N ALA A 181 -19.53 22.87 13.71
CA ALA A 181 -19.29 23.25 12.33
C ALA A 181 -17.84 23.12 11.89
N TRP A 182 -17.62 22.87 10.60
CA TRP A 182 -16.31 22.89 9.99
C TRP A 182 -15.82 24.33 9.77
N LYS A 183 -14.75 24.74 10.48
CA LYS A 183 -14.13 26.06 10.45
C LYS A 183 -12.86 26.09 9.58
N ILE A 184 -12.92 25.51 8.39
CA ILE A 184 -11.74 25.38 7.50
C ILE A 184 -11.19 26.75 7.09
N PHE A 185 -12.06 27.76 6.87
CA PHE A 185 -11.64 29.12 6.48
C PHE A 185 -10.83 29.86 7.55
N GLU A 186 -10.96 29.49 8.82
CA GLU A 186 -10.17 30.08 9.90
C GLU A 186 -8.71 29.63 9.89
N LEU A 187 -8.37 28.68 9.02
CA LEU A 187 -7.02 28.10 8.90
C LEU A 187 -6.17 28.76 7.79
N ASP A 188 -6.71 29.73 7.03
CA ASP A 188 -6.03 30.35 5.88
C ASP A 188 -4.72 31.05 6.22
N HIS A 189 -4.55 31.52 7.45
CA HIS A 189 -3.33 32.16 7.92
C HIS A 189 -2.20 31.20 8.34
N TYR A 190 -2.49 29.89 8.39
CA TYR A 190 -1.46 28.91 8.70
C TYR A 190 -0.65 28.54 7.45
N SER A 191 0.65 28.30 7.63
CA SER A 191 1.45 27.71 6.55
C SER A 191 0.94 26.32 6.17
N LYS A 192 1.12 25.93 4.90
CA LYS A 192 0.68 24.61 4.39
C LYS A 192 1.18 23.45 5.25
N SER A 193 2.41 23.51 5.74
CA SER A 193 2.98 22.47 6.60
C SER A 193 2.25 22.35 7.94
N VAL A 194 1.88 23.47 8.54
CA VAL A 194 1.11 23.50 9.79
C VAL A 194 -0.31 22.99 9.57
N LEU A 195 -0.94 23.36 8.45
CA LEU A 195 -2.27 22.84 8.09
C LEU A 195 -2.25 21.32 7.91
N LEU A 196 -1.30 20.78 7.17
CA LEU A 196 -1.15 19.34 6.94
C LEU A 196 -0.96 18.58 8.26
N GLU A 197 -0.18 19.14 9.19
CA GLU A 197 0.04 18.53 10.51
C GLU A 197 -1.21 18.60 11.38
N ARG A 198 -1.89 19.75 11.42
CA ARG A 198 -3.10 19.95 12.25
C ARG A 198 -4.32 19.18 11.74
N LEU A 199 -4.48 19.06 10.43
CA LEU A 199 -5.56 18.30 9.80
C LEU A 199 -5.23 16.81 9.69
N GLU A 200 -4.07 16.37 10.21
CA GLU A 200 -3.61 14.98 10.15
C GLU A 200 -3.55 14.41 8.73
N ILE A 201 -3.35 15.28 7.72
CA ILE A 201 -3.23 14.87 6.33
C ILE A 201 -1.87 14.16 6.16
N ASP A 202 -1.91 12.86 6.04
CA ASP A 202 -0.69 12.05 5.93
C ASP A 202 -0.19 11.90 4.48
N SER A 203 -1.03 12.12 3.47
CA SER A 203 -0.64 11.93 2.08
C SER A 203 -0.48 13.24 1.34
N VAL A 204 0.72 13.47 0.78
CA VAL A 204 1.06 14.60 -0.09
C VAL A 204 1.69 14.09 -1.37
N ALA A 205 1.72 14.93 -2.41
CA ALA A 205 2.38 14.59 -3.66
C ALA A 205 3.84 15.01 -3.66
N CYS A 206 4.68 14.14 -4.20
CA CYS A 206 6.04 14.45 -4.62
C CYS A 206 6.18 14.26 -6.12
N ILE A 207 7.15 14.95 -6.72
CA ILE A 207 7.59 14.73 -8.11
C ILE A 207 9.11 14.65 -8.15
N CYS A 208 9.66 13.99 -9.17
CA CYS A 208 11.10 13.96 -9.41
C CYS A 208 11.60 15.31 -9.92
N GLU A 209 12.84 15.63 -9.65
CA GLU A 209 13.46 16.87 -10.10
C GLU A 209 13.45 16.99 -11.63
N SER A 210 13.74 15.92 -12.34
CA SER A 210 13.68 15.84 -13.80
C SER A 210 12.28 16.05 -14.39
N ASP A 211 11.22 15.81 -13.62
CA ASP A 211 9.83 15.97 -14.08
C ASP A 211 9.30 17.41 -13.92
N CYS A 212 10.03 18.29 -13.22
CA CYS A 212 9.52 19.63 -12.87
C CYS A 212 9.03 20.42 -14.07
N MET A 213 9.83 20.49 -15.16
CA MET A 213 9.46 21.22 -16.38
C MET A 213 8.17 20.67 -17.02
N VAL A 214 8.08 19.34 -17.11
CA VAL A 214 6.91 18.67 -17.68
C VAL A 214 5.68 18.89 -16.80
N TYR A 215 5.86 18.90 -15.49
CA TYR A 215 4.79 19.15 -14.53
C TYR A 215 4.28 20.61 -14.63
N GLU A 216 5.17 21.60 -14.72
CA GLU A 216 4.80 23.01 -14.82
C GLU A 216 4.03 23.33 -16.09
N GLN A 217 4.44 22.76 -17.23
CA GLN A 217 3.82 22.96 -18.53
C GLN A 217 2.62 22.04 -18.81
N GLY A 218 2.49 20.94 -18.06
CA GLY A 218 1.50 19.92 -18.27
C GLY A 218 0.08 20.35 -17.87
N ASN A 219 -0.91 19.71 -18.47
CA ASN A 219 -2.30 19.77 -18.04
C ASN A 219 -2.52 18.96 -16.74
N SER A 220 -3.70 18.98 -16.17
CA SER A 220 -4.04 18.30 -14.91
C SER A 220 -3.82 16.79 -14.98
N GLU A 221 -4.10 16.16 -16.11
CA GLU A 221 -3.91 14.71 -16.32
C GLU A 221 -2.42 14.35 -16.29
N LYS A 222 -1.59 15.10 -17.07
CA LYS A 222 -0.14 14.89 -17.12
C LYS A 222 0.53 15.12 -15.77
N ARG A 223 0.08 16.14 -15.04
CA ARG A 223 0.55 16.39 -13.66
C ARG A 223 0.25 15.21 -12.75
N LEU A 224 -0.99 14.71 -12.79
CA LEU A 224 -1.41 13.57 -11.98
C LEU A 224 -0.57 12.31 -12.23
N GLU A 225 -0.20 12.03 -13.49
CA GLU A 225 0.65 10.89 -13.85
C GLU A 225 2.04 10.94 -13.19
N LEU A 226 2.61 12.14 -13.04
CA LEU A 226 3.94 12.35 -12.49
C LEU A 226 3.98 12.33 -10.95
N GLU A 227 2.85 12.45 -10.30
CA GLU A 227 2.75 12.52 -8.85
C GLU A 227 3.04 11.18 -8.17
N ILE A 228 3.86 11.24 -7.13
CA ILE A 228 4.16 10.13 -6.24
C ILE A 228 3.49 10.42 -4.89
N PRO A 229 2.49 9.63 -4.45
CA PRO A 229 1.91 9.79 -3.13
C PRO A 229 2.92 9.45 -2.03
N VAL A 230 3.10 10.35 -1.06
CA VAL A 230 4.08 10.19 0.03
C VAL A 230 3.45 10.60 1.35
N SER A 231 3.77 9.92 2.44
CA SER A 231 3.37 10.37 3.77
C SER A 231 4.09 11.69 4.12
N PHE A 232 3.33 12.69 4.56
CA PHE A 232 3.90 13.97 4.97
C PHE A 232 4.93 13.79 6.11
N ARG A 233 4.67 12.88 7.03
CA ARG A 233 5.61 12.55 8.12
C ARG A 233 6.98 12.10 7.62
N SER A 234 7.05 11.46 6.45
CA SER A 234 8.30 10.97 5.88
C SER A 234 9.14 12.06 5.20
N ILE A 235 8.54 13.21 4.88
CA ILE A 235 9.21 14.30 4.14
C ILE A 235 9.39 15.59 4.95
N ARG A 236 8.59 15.83 6.01
CA ARG A 236 8.60 17.08 6.77
C ARG A 236 9.96 17.55 7.27
N SER A 237 10.87 16.61 7.56
CA SER A 237 12.23 16.88 8.05
C SER A 237 13.29 16.88 6.94
N LYS A 238 12.90 16.78 5.66
CA LYS A 238 13.85 16.60 4.54
C LYS A 238 14.26 17.92 3.87
N GLY A 239 13.61 19.04 4.21
CA GLY A 239 13.91 20.34 3.60
C GLY A 239 13.66 20.38 2.09
N LEU A 240 12.64 19.65 1.60
CA LEU A 240 12.31 19.61 0.18
C LEU A 240 11.61 20.89 -0.24
N ARG A 241 12.00 21.43 -1.42
CA ARG A 241 11.29 22.55 -2.03
C ARG A 241 9.93 22.11 -2.57
N GLN A 242 9.01 23.06 -2.71
CA GLN A 242 7.72 22.86 -3.35
C GLN A 242 7.65 23.63 -4.66
N LEU A 243 6.95 23.09 -5.66
CA LEU A 243 6.58 23.86 -6.84
C LEU A 243 5.35 24.75 -6.53
N ALA A 244 5.31 25.91 -7.16
CA ALA A 244 4.20 26.86 -7.05
C ALA A 244 3.04 26.57 -8.04
N VAL A 245 3.00 25.40 -8.63
CA VAL A 245 2.03 25.03 -9.69
C VAL A 245 1.26 23.76 -9.29
N GLY A 246 0.03 23.66 -9.74
CA GLY A 246 -0.85 22.50 -9.48
C GLY A 246 -1.20 22.38 -7.99
N ILE A 247 -1.01 21.19 -7.43
CA ILE A 247 -1.25 20.93 -5.99
C ILE A 247 -0.03 21.26 -5.12
N HIS A 248 0.92 22.01 -5.65
CA HIS A 248 2.17 22.37 -4.96
C HIS A 248 2.98 21.15 -4.46
N PRO A 249 3.36 20.22 -5.35
CA PRO A 249 4.06 19.01 -4.93
C PRO A 249 5.46 19.32 -4.39
N PHE A 250 5.95 18.45 -3.52
CA PHE A 250 7.34 18.48 -3.07
C PHE A 250 8.26 17.89 -4.14
N VAL A 251 9.42 18.50 -4.34
CA VAL A 251 10.40 18.03 -5.32
C VAL A 251 11.42 17.14 -4.62
N ILE A 252 11.56 15.91 -5.13
CA ILE A 252 12.53 14.93 -4.66
C ILE A 252 13.68 14.79 -5.68
N PRO A 253 14.92 14.51 -5.24
CA PRO A 253 16.01 14.25 -6.17
C PRO A 253 15.76 12.95 -6.96
N ASP A 254 16.18 12.92 -8.23
CA ASP A 254 15.93 11.77 -9.13
C ASP A 254 16.49 10.45 -8.59
N ARG A 255 17.62 10.50 -7.85
CA ARG A 255 18.18 9.33 -7.17
C ARG A 255 17.23 8.68 -6.16
N ALA A 256 16.19 9.38 -5.75
CA ALA A 256 15.17 8.85 -4.81
C ALA A 256 14.05 8.09 -5.50
N TYR A 257 14.07 7.98 -6.82
CA TYR A 257 13.07 7.22 -7.58
C TYR A 257 13.71 6.21 -8.52
N SER A 258 13.07 5.10 -8.71
CA SER A 258 13.43 4.06 -9.66
C SER A 258 12.18 3.57 -10.37
N GLU A 259 12.22 3.38 -11.68
CA GLU A 259 11.10 2.82 -12.44
C GLU A 259 10.75 1.40 -11.99
N GLU A 260 11.74 0.64 -11.53
CA GLU A 260 11.56 -0.73 -11.06
C GLU A 260 11.09 -0.82 -9.60
N LEU A 261 11.62 0.03 -8.73
CA LEU A 261 11.40 -0.04 -7.28
C LEU A 261 10.46 1.05 -6.73
N GLY A 262 10.10 2.04 -7.54
CA GLY A 262 9.37 3.21 -7.08
C GLY A 262 10.21 4.12 -6.18
N LEU A 263 9.58 4.80 -5.23
CA LEU A 263 10.22 5.74 -4.33
C LEU A 263 11.12 5.05 -3.29
N LEU A 264 12.37 5.47 -3.26
CA LEU A 264 13.40 5.05 -2.30
C LEU A 264 13.50 6.10 -1.18
N SER A 265 12.69 5.98 -0.15
CA SER A 265 12.52 7.01 0.88
C SER A 265 13.80 7.38 1.64
N ASP A 266 14.78 6.49 1.68
CA ASP A 266 16.09 6.75 2.30
C ASP A 266 16.96 7.72 1.48
N ARG A 267 16.68 7.85 0.18
CA ARG A 267 17.43 8.69 -0.76
C ARG A 267 16.82 10.09 -0.99
N MET A 268 15.68 10.40 -0.33
CA MET A 268 15.01 11.69 -0.47
C MET A 268 15.73 12.86 0.19
N GLY A 269 16.64 12.64 1.14
CA GLY A 269 17.35 13.72 1.82
C GLY A 269 18.23 14.51 0.85
N SER A 270 18.24 15.86 0.97
CA SER A 270 19.20 16.70 0.32
C SER A 270 20.60 16.25 0.73
N GLY A 271 21.46 15.91 -0.24
CA GLY A 271 22.84 15.46 -0.01
C GLY A 271 23.79 16.54 0.55
N TYR A 272 23.25 17.60 1.11
CA TYR A 272 23.98 18.67 1.79
C TYR A 272 23.88 18.49 3.30
N ARG A 273 24.54 17.47 3.84
CA ARG A 273 25.12 17.62 5.17
C ARG A 273 26.48 18.27 4.96
N LYS A 274 26.55 19.59 5.30
CA LYS A 274 27.83 20.22 5.61
C LYS A 274 28.46 19.55 6.81
#